data_aff0e03bbf080d1c1ae270e59b695043
#
_entry.id   aff0e03bbf080d1c1ae270e59b695043
#
_cell.length_a   1.000
_cell.length_b   1.000
_cell.length_c   1.000
_cell.angle_alpha   90.00
_cell.angle_beta   90.00
_cell.angle_gamma   90.00
#
_symmetry.space_group_name_H-M   'P 1'
#
loop_
_entity.id
_entity.type
_entity.pdbx_description
1 polymer ?
#
loop_
_entity_poly.entity_id
_entity_poly.type
_entity_poly.pdbx_seq_one_letter_code
_entity_poly.pdbx_strand_id
1 'polypeptide(L)'
;MPKVSEMKDAVFDGRNRGYVPPKKLSISPKLKLHRKGAKSIDPITYEVIRHSLWHVNEEHGATIQRLSGSPVAMYALDLNPSILTEDGEFVYFGPYMQYMSGVTDTQVKWVLEYRSDNPGIREGDMFLANDPGWARRTSRT
;
A
#
# COMPACT_ATOMS: atom_id res chain seq x y z
N MET A 1 -18.66 -10.40 4.49
CA MET A 1 -17.72 -9.91 5.50
C MET A 1 -18.46 -8.95 6.41
N PRO A 2 -18.26 -9.00 7.71
CA PRO A 2 -18.91 -8.05 8.63
C PRO A 2 -18.42 -6.63 8.32
N LYS A 3 -19.32 -5.65 8.44
CA LYS A 3 -18.98 -4.23 8.28
C LYS A 3 -18.00 -3.82 9.38
N VAL A 4 -17.13 -2.84 9.13
CA VAL A 4 -16.15 -2.33 10.12
C VAL A 4 -16.79 -1.96 11.47
N SER A 5 -18.06 -1.55 11.48
CA SER A 5 -18.83 -1.32 12.70
C SER A 5 -19.07 -2.58 13.54
N GLU A 6 -19.06 -3.76 12.92
CA GLU A 6 -19.24 -5.06 13.57
C GLU A 6 -17.93 -5.67 14.09
N MET A 7 -16.78 -5.09 13.69
CA MET A 7 -15.46 -5.56 14.13
C MET A 7 -15.02 -4.97 15.48
N LYS A 8 -15.71 -3.95 16.01
CA LYS A 8 -15.32 -3.28 17.26
C LYS A 8 -15.43 -4.17 18.51
N ASP A 9 -16.26 -5.20 18.45
CA ASP A 9 -16.53 -6.07 19.58
C ASP A 9 -16.18 -7.55 19.32
N ALA A 10 -15.49 -7.83 18.21
CA ALA A 10 -15.11 -9.21 17.90
C ALA A 10 -13.98 -9.67 18.82
N VAL A 11 -14.32 -10.50 19.80
CA VAL A 11 -13.35 -11.23 20.60
C VAL A 11 -12.53 -12.12 19.65
N PHE A 12 -11.20 -12.08 19.77
CA PHE A 12 -10.32 -12.90 18.96
C PHE A 12 -10.63 -14.39 19.18
N ASP A 13 -11.12 -15.05 18.14
CA ASP A 13 -11.55 -16.47 18.16
C ASP A 13 -10.38 -17.47 17.98
N GLY A 14 -9.13 -17.01 18.11
CA GLY A 14 -7.93 -17.81 17.88
C GLY A 14 -7.59 -18.02 16.40
N ARG A 15 -8.40 -17.51 15.47
CA ARG A 15 -8.19 -17.66 14.03
C ARG A 15 -7.81 -16.33 13.42
N ASN A 16 -6.62 -16.25 12.87
CA ASN A 16 -6.21 -15.06 12.14
C ASN A 16 -6.81 -15.09 10.72
N ARG A 17 -7.82 -14.26 10.50
CA ARG A 17 -8.48 -14.10 9.20
C ARG A 17 -7.92 -12.86 8.52
N GLY A 18 -6.79 -13.02 7.81
CA GLY A 18 -6.22 -11.93 7.01
C GLY A 18 -7.21 -11.43 5.96
N TYR A 19 -7.14 -10.15 5.65
CA TYR A 19 -7.90 -9.55 4.57
C TYR A 19 -7.49 -10.15 3.21
N VAL A 20 -8.47 -10.56 2.42
CA VAL A 20 -8.31 -11.03 1.03
C VAL A 20 -8.97 -10.00 0.13
N PRO A 21 -8.23 -9.22 -0.65
CA PRO A 21 -8.83 -8.30 -1.59
C PRO A 21 -9.77 -9.05 -2.54
N PRO A 22 -11.00 -8.57 -2.71
CA PRO A 22 -11.90 -9.15 -3.71
C PRO A 22 -11.38 -8.80 -5.12
N LYS A 23 -11.82 -9.54 -6.15
CA LYS A 23 -11.47 -9.24 -7.55
C LYS A 23 -11.86 -7.83 -7.98
N LYS A 24 -12.92 -7.27 -7.37
CA LYS A 24 -13.37 -5.91 -7.59
C LYS A 24 -13.60 -5.25 -6.23
N LEU A 25 -12.83 -4.21 -5.96
CA LEU A 25 -12.97 -3.42 -4.74
C LEU A 25 -14.28 -2.63 -4.72
N SER A 26 -14.92 -2.58 -3.57
CA SER A 26 -16.08 -1.72 -3.32
C SER A 26 -15.57 -0.36 -2.84
N ILE A 27 -15.35 0.55 -3.77
CA ILE A 27 -14.82 1.88 -3.50
C ILE A 27 -15.97 2.89 -3.54
N SER A 28 -15.97 3.84 -2.61
CA SER A 28 -16.97 4.92 -2.58
C SER A 28 -17.02 5.69 -3.90
N PRO A 29 -18.20 5.95 -4.45
CA PRO A 29 -18.34 6.77 -5.66
C PRO A 29 -17.88 8.22 -5.47
N LYS A 30 -17.70 8.66 -4.23
CA LYS A 30 -17.14 9.99 -3.90
C LYS A 30 -15.65 10.08 -4.21
N LEU A 31 -14.93 8.96 -4.16
CA LEU A 31 -13.52 8.89 -4.49
C LEU A 31 -13.35 8.72 -6.00
N LYS A 32 -12.81 9.74 -6.64
CA LYS A 32 -12.55 9.74 -8.09
C LYS A 32 -11.15 9.18 -8.34
N LEU A 33 -11.07 7.99 -8.91
CA LEU A 33 -9.81 7.40 -9.36
C LEU A 33 -9.54 7.73 -10.82
N HIS A 34 -8.28 8.03 -11.16
CA HIS A 34 -7.82 8.32 -12.52
C HIS A 34 -7.56 7.01 -13.29
N ARG A 35 -8.64 6.35 -13.72
CA ARG A 35 -8.55 5.04 -14.40
C ARG A 35 -8.22 5.11 -15.89
N LYS A 36 -8.16 6.30 -16.48
CA LYS A 36 -7.87 6.49 -17.89
C LYS A 36 -6.43 6.97 -18.06
N GLY A 37 -5.55 6.07 -18.42
CA GLY A 37 -4.21 6.42 -18.88
C GLY A 37 -4.20 6.98 -20.31
N ALA A 38 -3.07 7.53 -20.71
CA ALA A 38 -2.83 7.89 -22.10
C ALA A 38 -2.92 6.63 -22.99
N LYS A 39 -3.54 6.77 -24.15
CA LYS A 39 -3.64 5.66 -25.13
C LYS A 39 -2.28 5.25 -25.69
N SER A 40 -1.35 6.20 -25.75
CA SER A 40 0.05 5.97 -26.14
C SER A 40 0.93 7.00 -25.49
N ILE A 41 2.13 6.61 -25.17
CA ILE A 41 3.21 7.47 -24.71
C ILE A 41 4.43 7.18 -25.59
N ASP A 42 5.17 8.21 -25.97
CA ASP A 42 6.40 7.98 -26.72
C ASP A 42 7.46 7.31 -25.85
N PRO A 43 8.35 6.50 -26.43
CA PRO A 43 9.32 5.71 -25.66
C PRO A 43 10.27 6.54 -24.81
N ILE A 44 10.65 7.74 -25.26
CA ILE A 44 11.59 8.61 -24.53
C ILE A 44 10.89 9.16 -23.28
N THR A 45 9.70 9.70 -23.44
CA THR A 45 8.88 10.18 -22.30
C THR A 45 8.60 9.06 -21.31
N TYR A 46 8.30 7.85 -21.78
CA TYR A 46 8.12 6.68 -20.92
C TYR A 46 9.36 6.40 -20.06
N GLU A 47 10.54 6.36 -20.68
CA GLU A 47 11.79 6.09 -19.94
C GLU A 47 12.12 7.21 -18.95
N VAL A 48 11.88 8.48 -19.30
CA VAL A 48 12.07 9.61 -18.39
C VAL A 48 11.17 9.48 -17.17
N ILE A 49 9.88 9.20 -17.36
CA ILE A 49 8.93 9.00 -16.24
C ILE A 49 9.35 7.80 -15.40
N ARG A 50 9.67 6.67 -16.04
CA ARG A 50 10.07 5.44 -15.37
C ARG A 50 11.28 5.66 -14.46
N HIS A 51 12.33 6.27 -14.97
CA HIS A 51 13.53 6.56 -14.19
C HIS A 51 13.29 7.60 -13.10
N SER A 52 12.49 8.63 -13.38
CA SER A 52 12.15 9.65 -12.38
C SER A 52 11.40 9.05 -11.19
N LEU A 53 10.42 8.18 -11.44
CA LEU A 53 9.68 7.49 -10.38
C LEU A 53 10.58 6.55 -9.58
N TRP A 54 11.51 5.86 -10.26
CA TRP A 54 12.50 5.06 -9.56
C TRP A 54 13.35 5.90 -8.61
N HIS A 55 13.93 7.00 -9.08
CA HIS A 55 14.72 7.90 -8.23
C HIS A 55 13.93 8.45 -7.06
N VAL A 56 12.67 8.85 -7.27
CA VAL A 56 11.78 9.28 -6.17
C VAL A 56 11.63 8.17 -5.12
N ASN A 57 11.49 6.92 -5.54
CA ASN A 57 11.35 5.80 -4.61
C ASN A 57 12.66 5.53 -3.84
N GLU A 58 13.81 5.64 -4.48
CA GLU A 58 15.12 5.50 -3.83
C GLU A 58 15.39 6.62 -2.82
N GLU A 59 15.13 7.88 -3.20
CA GLU A 59 15.26 9.04 -2.30
C GLU A 59 14.32 8.94 -1.10
N HIS A 60 13.11 8.43 -1.30
CA HIS A 60 12.16 8.16 -0.23
C HIS A 60 12.75 7.16 0.78
N GLY A 61 13.30 6.04 0.32
CA GLY A 61 13.94 5.04 1.18
C GLY A 61 15.16 5.59 1.92
N ALA A 62 16.03 6.30 1.24
CA ALA A 62 17.20 6.94 1.83
C ALA A 62 16.81 7.99 2.89
N THR A 63 15.73 8.73 2.64
CA THR A 63 15.20 9.72 3.58
C THR A 63 14.66 9.05 4.83
N ILE A 64 13.86 8.00 4.70
CA ILE A 64 13.35 7.22 5.85
C ILE A 64 14.52 6.66 6.66
N GLN A 65 15.51 6.06 6.01
CA GLN A 65 16.69 5.52 6.66
C GLN A 65 17.40 6.57 7.51
N ARG A 66 17.61 7.77 6.98
CA ARG A 66 18.34 8.86 7.66
C ARG A 66 17.54 9.54 8.76
N LEU A 67 16.24 9.69 8.61
CA LEU A 67 15.39 10.49 9.47
C LEU A 67 14.59 9.70 10.50
N SER A 68 14.44 8.38 10.32
CA SER A 68 13.54 7.56 11.16
C SER A 68 13.97 7.51 12.64
N GLY A 69 15.27 7.64 12.94
CA GLY A 69 15.82 7.42 14.27
C GLY A 69 15.72 5.98 14.77
N SER A 70 15.14 5.08 13.96
CA SER A 70 15.02 3.67 14.31
C SER A 70 16.30 2.91 13.96
N PRO A 71 16.97 2.25 14.93
CA PRO A 71 18.14 1.42 14.63
C PRO A 71 17.83 0.30 13.62
N VAL A 72 16.62 -0.23 13.64
CA VAL A 72 16.19 -1.29 12.73
C VAL A 72 16.09 -0.78 11.30
N ALA A 73 15.50 0.39 11.07
CA ALA A 73 15.45 1.01 9.75
C ALA A 73 16.83 1.51 9.29
N MET A 74 17.62 2.11 10.21
CA MET A 74 18.91 2.74 9.87
C MET A 74 20.01 1.71 9.57
N TYR A 75 20.11 0.64 10.35
CA TYR A 75 21.23 -0.31 10.28
C TYR A 75 20.81 -1.66 9.67
N ALA A 76 19.63 -2.16 10.00
CA ALA A 76 19.14 -3.42 9.44
C ALA A 76 18.39 -3.24 8.12
N LEU A 77 18.13 -1.99 7.69
CA LEU A 77 17.37 -1.66 6.48
C LEU A 77 15.99 -2.31 6.45
N ASP A 78 15.37 -2.47 7.64
CA ASP A 78 14.03 -3.04 7.77
C ASP A 78 12.97 -1.97 7.43
N LEU A 79 12.92 -1.65 6.18
CA LEU A 79 11.97 -0.72 5.55
C LEU A 79 11.82 -1.09 4.08
N ASN A 80 10.73 -0.69 3.45
CA ASN A 80 10.65 -0.72 1.99
C ASN A 80 9.69 0.34 1.47
N PRO A 81 10.20 1.42 0.85
CA PRO A 81 9.38 2.40 0.17
C PRO A 81 8.76 1.77 -1.07
N SER A 82 7.56 2.20 -1.41
CA SER A 82 6.84 1.70 -2.57
C SER A 82 6.03 2.81 -3.20
N ILE A 83 5.91 2.78 -4.52
CA ILE A 83 4.98 3.60 -5.29
C ILE A 83 3.92 2.66 -5.83
N LEU A 84 2.66 2.99 -5.56
CA LEU A 84 1.51 2.23 -6.03
C LEU A 84 0.61 3.13 -6.88
N THR A 85 -0.19 2.50 -7.72
CA THR A 85 -1.29 3.18 -8.39
C THR A 85 -2.42 3.48 -7.40
N GLU A 86 -3.38 4.31 -7.82
CA GLU A 86 -4.54 4.66 -6.99
C GLU A 86 -5.42 3.47 -6.60
N ASP A 87 -5.35 2.36 -7.31
CA ASP A 87 -6.07 1.13 -7.03
C ASP A 87 -5.23 0.05 -6.32
N GLY A 88 -4.02 0.44 -5.88
CA GLY A 88 -3.15 -0.38 -5.06
C GLY A 88 -2.33 -1.42 -5.82
N GLU A 89 -2.04 -1.20 -7.10
CA GLU A 89 -1.09 -2.01 -7.84
C GLU A 89 0.32 -1.41 -7.75
N PHE A 90 1.34 -2.26 -7.64
CA PHE A 90 2.72 -1.78 -7.56
C PHE A 90 3.20 -1.17 -8.87
N VAL A 91 3.76 0.02 -8.78
CA VAL A 91 4.56 0.67 -9.84
C VAL A 91 6.05 0.42 -9.57
N TYR A 92 6.49 0.73 -8.34
CA TYR A 92 7.84 0.45 -7.87
C TYR A 92 7.81 -0.10 -6.45
N PHE A 93 8.74 -1.04 -6.21
CA PHE A 93 9.03 -1.61 -4.91
C PHE A 93 10.51 -1.40 -4.62
N GLY A 94 10.84 -0.93 -3.43
CA GLY A 94 12.22 -0.62 -3.06
C GLY A 94 13.12 -1.85 -2.93
N PRO A 95 14.43 -1.66 -2.94
CA PRO A 95 15.41 -2.76 -2.91
C PRO A 95 15.70 -3.31 -1.51
N TYR A 96 14.97 -2.84 -0.48
CA TYR A 96 15.24 -3.18 0.92
C TYR A 96 14.56 -4.49 1.34
N MET A 97 13.65 -4.47 2.33
CA MET A 97 12.99 -5.68 2.83
C MET A 97 11.90 -6.20 1.89
N GLN A 98 12.20 -7.28 1.17
CA GLN A 98 11.34 -7.82 0.11
C GLN A 98 10.05 -8.49 0.61
N TYR A 99 9.98 -8.93 1.86
CA TYR A 99 8.77 -9.57 2.40
C TYR A 99 7.55 -8.63 2.46
N MET A 100 7.77 -7.32 2.43
CA MET A 100 6.69 -6.32 2.39
C MET A 100 5.94 -6.28 1.05
N SER A 101 6.45 -6.94 0.00
CA SER A 101 5.82 -6.95 -1.32
C SER A 101 4.41 -7.55 -1.36
N GLY A 102 4.09 -8.42 -0.43
CA GLY A 102 2.75 -9.03 -0.33
C GLY A 102 1.82 -8.35 0.69
N VAL A 103 2.23 -7.22 1.24
CA VAL A 103 1.52 -6.56 2.36
C VAL A 103 1.03 -5.18 1.96
N THR A 104 1.88 -4.37 1.35
CA THR A 104 1.59 -2.94 1.10
C THR A 104 0.40 -2.75 0.15
N ASP A 105 0.32 -3.49 -0.94
CA ASP A 105 -0.80 -3.46 -1.87
C ASP A 105 -2.12 -3.88 -1.21
N THR A 106 -2.05 -4.94 -0.40
CA THR A 106 -3.20 -5.44 0.36
C THR A 106 -3.70 -4.41 1.36
N GLN A 107 -2.79 -3.68 2.01
CA GLN A 107 -3.10 -2.61 2.95
C GLN A 107 -3.79 -1.44 2.26
N VAL A 108 -3.28 -1.00 1.11
CA VAL A 108 -3.89 0.07 0.31
C VAL A 108 -5.28 -0.37 -0.18
N LYS A 109 -5.44 -1.59 -0.68
CA LYS A 109 -6.73 -2.14 -1.11
C LYS A 109 -7.74 -2.19 0.04
N TRP A 110 -7.29 -2.53 1.24
CA TRP A 110 -8.15 -2.48 2.43
C TRP A 110 -8.62 -1.07 2.75
N VAL A 111 -7.70 -0.08 2.73
CA VAL A 111 -8.04 1.32 2.96
C VAL A 111 -9.05 1.81 1.92
N LEU A 112 -8.84 1.50 0.66
CA LEU A 112 -9.79 1.85 -0.42
C LEU A 112 -11.17 1.25 -0.18
N GLU A 113 -11.26 0.01 0.25
CA GLU A 113 -12.54 -0.68 0.45
C GLU A 113 -13.28 -0.20 1.71
N TYR A 114 -12.57 0.00 2.80
CA TYR A 114 -13.20 0.26 4.10
C TYR A 114 -13.13 1.72 4.57
N ARG A 115 -12.30 2.56 3.96
CA ARG A 115 -12.10 3.95 4.37
C ARG A 115 -12.46 4.97 3.28
N SER A 116 -12.75 4.55 2.07
CA SER A 116 -13.06 5.47 0.97
C SER A 116 -14.35 6.28 1.17
N ASP A 117 -15.29 5.81 2.00
CA ASP A 117 -16.51 6.55 2.33
C ASP A 117 -16.44 7.23 3.71
N ASN A 118 -15.93 6.53 4.72
CA ASN A 118 -15.82 7.02 6.09
C ASN A 118 -14.46 6.60 6.69
N PRO A 119 -13.57 7.54 6.98
CA PRO A 119 -13.74 9.02 6.94
C PRO A 119 -13.69 9.64 5.54
N GLY A 120 -13.46 8.87 4.50
CA GLY A 120 -13.12 9.32 3.16
C GLY A 120 -11.60 9.36 2.96
N ILE A 121 -11.18 9.53 1.71
CA ILE A 121 -9.76 9.64 1.32
C ILE A 121 -9.61 10.92 0.52
N ARG A 122 -8.62 11.74 0.87
CA ARG A 122 -8.30 13.02 0.23
C ARG A 122 -6.83 13.06 -0.12
N GLU A 123 -6.49 13.91 -1.06
CA GLU A 123 -5.10 14.22 -1.37
C GLU A 123 -4.35 14.69 -0.11
N GLY A 124 -3.16 14.13 0.12
CA GLY A 124 -2.34 14.40 1.30
C GLY A 124 -2.66 13.58 2.54
N ASP A 125 -3.71 12.75 2.53
CA ASP A 125 -4.00 11.87 3.66
C ASP A 125 -2.90 10.80 3.83
N MET A 126 -2.57 10.50 5.08
CA MET A 126 -1.68 9.42 5.46
C MET A 126 -2.40 8.41 6.33
N PHE A 127 -2.24 7.13 6.02
CA PHE A 127 -2.82 6.03 6.78
C PHE A 127 -1.71 5.24 7.47
N LEU A 128 -1.79 5.14 8.79
CA LEU A 128 -0.91 4.31 9.59
C LEU A 128 -1.59 2.98 9.88
N ALA A 129 -0.88 1.88 9.65
CA ALA A 129 -1.36 0.56 10.00
C ALA A 129 -0.22 -0.27 10.61
N ASN A 130 -0.53 -1.00 11.66
CA ASN A 130 0.38 -1.90 12.38
C ASN A 130 -0.24 -3.28 12.61
N ASP A 131 -1.26 -3.66 11.82
CA ASP A 131 -1.94 -4.94 11.97
C ASP A 131 -1.04 -6.08 11.44
N PRO A 132 -0.59 -7.01 12.29
CA PRO A 132 0.23 -8.15 11.87
C PRO A 132 -0.54 -9.15 10.99
N GLY A 133 -1.85 -9.04 10.89
CA GLY A 133 -2.69 -9.87 10.03
C GLY A 133 -2.38 -9.72 8.54
N TRP A 134 -1.85 -8.59 8.12
CA TRP A 134 -1.44 -8.33 6.75
C TRP A 134 -0.24 -9.20 6.32
N ALA A 135 0.73 -9.38 7.20
CA ALA A 135 1.97 -10.10 6.92
C ALA A 135 1.81 -11.63 6.83
N ARG A 136 0.74 -12.21 7.38
CA ARG A 136 0.58 -13.68 7.45
C ARG A 136 0.08 -14.34 6.19
N ARG A 137 -0.18 -13.59 5.13
CA ARG A 137 -0.82 -14.15 3.94
C ARG A 137 0.11 -14.77 2.92
N THR A 138 1.38 -14.46 2.97
CA THR A 138 2.40 -14.99 2.05
C THR A 138 2.81 -16.44 2.31
N SER A 139 2.28 -17.10 3.35
CA SER A 139 2.64 -18.47 3.73
C SER A 139 1.59 -19.55 3.39
N ARG A 140 0.68 -19.29 2.46
CA ARG A 140 -0.23 -20.32 1.92
C ARG A 140 -0.05 -20.43 0.41
N THR A 141 0.97 -21.08 0.00
CA THR A 141 1.03 -21.92 -1.20
C THR A 141 1.00 -23.36 -0.80
#